data_e583ef28ef71b86f29e2e8b7c4731c52
#
_entry.id   e583ef28ef71b86f29e2e8b7c4731c52
#
_cell.length_a   1.000
_cell.length_b   1.000
_cell.length_c   1.000
_cell.angle_alpha   90.00
_cell.angle_beta   90.00
_cell.angle_gamma   90.00
#
_symmetry.space_group_name_H-M   'P 1'
#
loop_
_entity.id
_entity.type
_entity.pdbx_description
1 polymer ?
#
loop_
_entity_poly.entity_id
_entity_poly.type
_entity_poly.pdbx_seq_one_letter_code
_entity_poly.pdbx_strand_id
1 'polypeptide(L)'
;MIKKIFIIFFFLNIFNISFASIKSEIINNFKKIDNLSFDFKQVIKDKTEKGKCIIQYPKKIHCDYDNLKKKLIVSNGNSLVIKNQNGKAYFRYLLKQTSLELILNKDLLIKKIEKLDGKVIDEKYY
;
A
#
# COMPACT_ATOMS: atom_id res chain seq x y z
N MET A 1 -9.38 -46.38 -27.16
CA MET A 1 -10.22 -45.29 -26.60
C MET A 1 -9.73 -44.81 -25.24
N ILE A 2 -9.35 -45.68 -24.34
CA ILE A 2 -8.90 -45.30 -22.96
C ILE A 2 -7.66 -44.40 -22.94
N LYS A 3 -6.65 -44.62 -23.80
CA LYS A 3 -5.44 -43.77 -23.87
C LYS A 3 -5.71 -42.32 -24.29
N LYS A 4 -6.70 -42.08 -25.16
CA LYS A 4 -7.08 -40.73 -25.59
C LYS A 4 -7.80 -39.94 -24.48
N ILE A 5 -8.60 -40.64 -23.68
CA ILE A 5 -9.31 -40.03 -22.52
C ILE A 5 -8.34 -39.62 -21.44
N PHE A 6 -7.25 -40.39 -21.20
CA PHE A 6 -6.24 -40.08 -20.21
C PHE A 6 -5.41 -38.84 -20.57
N ILE A 7 -5.14 -38.62 -21.85
CA ILE A 7 -4.41 -37.44 -22.35
C ILE A 7 -5.27 -36.17 -22.19
N ILE A 8 -6.58 -36.25 -22.47
CA ILE A 8 -7.49 -35.10 -22.29
C ILE A 8 -7.63 -34.72 -20.79
N PHE A 9 -7.66 -35.70 -19.90
CA PHE A 9 -7.74 -35.45 -18.45
C PHE A 9 -6.44 -34.85 -17.89
N PHE A 10 -5.29 -35.16 -18.49
CA PHE A 10 -4.00 -34.58 -18.11
C PHE A 10 -3.88 -33.10 -18.55
N PHE A 11 -4.43 -32.74 -19.72
CA PHE A 11 -4.43 -31.36 -20.22
C PHE A 11 -5.36 -30.43 -19.44
N LEU A 12 -6.42 -30.90 -18.82
CA LEU A 12 -7.36 -30.11 -18.02
C LEU A 12 -6.76 -29.62 -16.68
N ASN A 13 -5.65 -30.22 -16.23
CA ASN A 13 -4.99 -29.82 -14.96
C ASN A 13 -3.93 -28.71 -15.11
N ILE A 14 -3.61 -28.27 -16.33
CA ILE A 14 -2.52 -27.31 -16.58
C ILE A 14 -3.00 -25.85 -16.44
N PHE A 15 -4.30 -25.59 -16.39
CA PHE A 15 -4.85 -24.23 -16.36
C PHE A 15 -5.06 -23.60 -14.97
N ASN A 16 -4.65 -24.27 -13.90
CA ASN A 16 -4.64 -23.65 -12.57
C ASN A 16 -3.35 -22.86 -12.35
N ILE A 17 -3.01 -21.90 -13.21
CA ILE A 17 -1.97 -20.88 -12.93
C ILE A 17 -2.55 -19.97 -11.86
N SER A 18 -2.16 -20.24 -10.70
CA SER A 18 -2.65 -19.85 -9.42
C SER A 18 -2.44 -18.35 -9.17
N PHE A 19 -3.50 -17.59 -9.02
CA PHE A 19 -3.50 -16.25 -8.41
C PHE A 19 -2.77 -16.22 -7.06
N ALA A 20 -2.71 -17.34 -6.36
CA ALA A 20 -1.93 -17.54 -5.15
C ALA A 20 -0.44 -17.24 -5.35
N SER A 21 0.13 -17.51 -6.52
CA SER A 21 1.54 -17.26 -6.84
C SER A 21 1.86 -15.76 -6.87
N ILE A 22 1.05 -14.96 -7.56
CA ILE A 22 1.29 -13.50 -7.72
C ILE A 22 1.12 -12.76 -6.41
N LYS A 23 0.07 -13.06 -5.66
CA LYS A 23 -0.16 -12.49 -4.34
C LYS A 23 1.00 -12.79 -3.37
N SER A 24 1.48 -14.03 -3.39
CA SER A 24 2.64 -14.45 -2.61
C SER A 24 3.90 -13.69 -3.01
N GLU A 25 4.12 -13.50 -4.30
CA GLU A 25 5.25 -12.74 -4.83
C GLU A 25 5.19 -11.26 -4.38
N ILE A 26 4.03 -10.61 -4.52
CA ILE A 26 3.80 -9.23 -4.05
C ILE A 26 4.13 -9.12 -2.56
N ILE A 27 3.61 -10.02 -1.73
CA ILE A 27 3.84 -10.02 -0.29
C ILE A 27 5.33 -10.22 0.02
N ASN A 28 6.00 -11.16 -0.66
CA ASN A 28 7.42 -11.44 -0.45
C ASN A 28 8.30 -10.26 -0.86
N ASN A 29 7.98 -9.59 -1.96
CA ASN A 29 8.68 -8.39 -2.39
C ASN A 29 8.43 -7.24 -1.41
N PHE A 30 7.19 -7.06 -0.95
CA PHE A 30 6.85 -6.02 0.02
C PHE A 30 7.55 -6.23 1.38
N LYS A 31 7.71 -7.47 1.83
CA LYS A 31 8.47 -7.80 3.06
C LYS A 31 9.91 -7.28 3.04
N LYS A 32 10.53 -7.20 1.87
CA LYS A 32 11.92 -6.74 1.69
C LYS A 32 12.07 -5.22 1.65
N ILE A 33 10.96 -4.47 1.53
CA ILE A 33 10.99 -3.02 1.43
C ILE A 33 11.09 -2.41 2.82
N ASP A 34 12.19 -1.74 3.13
CA ASP A 34 12.37 -0.99 4.38
C ASP A 34 12.05 0.50 4.21
N ASN A 35 12.29 1.03 3.01
CA ASN A 35 12.04 2.42 2.68
C ASN A 35 11.23 2.50 1.39
N LEU A 36 10.27 3.41 1.35
CA LEU A 36 9.44 3.70 0.18
C LEU A 36 9.35 5.19 -0.03
N SER A 37 9.66 5.67 -1.23
CA SER A 37 9.47 7.07 -1.63
C SER A 37 8.52 7.15 -2.81
N PHE A 38 7.55 8.06 -2.75
CA PHE A 38 6.56 8.23 -3.81
C PHE A 38 6.00 9.64 -3.86
N ASP A 39 5.59 10.05 -5.04
CA ASP A 39 4.79 11.24 -5.24
C ASP A 39 3.30 10.87 -5.19
N PHE A 40 2.47 11.74 -4.64
CA PHE A 40 1.05 11.50 -4.54
C PHE A 40 0.23 12.68 -5.08
N LYS A 41 -0.98 12.35 -5.50
CA LYS A 41 -2.05 13.31 -5.81
C LYS A 41 -3.27 12.92 -5.01
N GLN A 42 -3.74 13.80 -4.15
CA GLN A 42 -4.92 13.62 -3.32
C GLN A 42 -6.02 14.56 -3.77
N VAL A 43 -7.21 14.02 -4.00
CA VAL A 43 -8.41 14.80 -4.35
C VAL A 43 -9.40 14.66 -3.22
N ILE A 44 -9.77 15.79 -2.60
CA ILE A 44 -10.78 15.87 -1.54
C ILE A 44 -11.81 16.89 -1.98
N LYS A 45 -13.01 16.43 -2.34
CA LYS A 45 -14.03 17.27 -2.98
C LYS A 45 -13.44 17.96 -4.21
N ASP A 46 -13.45 19.28 -4.26
CA ASP A 46 -12.92 20.07 -5.40
C ASP A 46 -11.47 20.50 -5.25
N LYS A 47 -10.79 20.07 -4.17
CA LYS A 47 -9.40 20.42 -3.89
C LYS A 47 -8.47 19.29 -4.27
N THR A 48 -7.48 19.62 -5.08
CA THR A 48 -6.37 18.72 -5.40
C THR A 48 -5.13 19.16 -4.63
N GLU A 49 -4.55 18.26 -3.87
CA GLU A 49 -3.25 18.42 -3.21
C GLU A 49 -2.27 17.42 -3.81
N LYS A 50 -1.02 17.83 -3.95
CA LYS A 50 0.09 16.98 -4.39
C LYS A 50 1.19 17.05 -3.36
N GLY A 51 2.10 16.09 -3.42
CA GLY A 51 3.25 16.10 -2.53
C GLY A 51 4.12 14.87 -2.73
N LYS A 52 5.10 14.77 -1.87
CA LYS A 52 6.04 13.65 -1.82
C LYS A 52 6.04 13.06 -0.42
N CYS A 53 6.04 11.74 -0.34
CA CYS A 53 6.17 11.01 0.92
C CYS A 53 7.37 10.09 0.90
N ILE A 54 7.99 9.94 2.07
CA ILE A 54 8.98 8.91 2.37
C ILE A 54 8.45 8.12 3.55
N ILE A 55 8.31 6.82 3.40
CA ILE A 55 8.00 5.88 4.47
C ILE A 55 9.27 5.13 4.82
N GLN A 56 9.54 5.03 6.11
CA GLN A 56 10.54 4.13 6.68
C GLN A 56 9.82 3.17 7.62
N TYR A 57 9.79 1.90 7.23
CA TYR A 57 9.18 0.87 8.06
C TYR A 57 10.06 0.54 9.28
N PRO A 58 9.46 0.22 10.42
CA PRO A 58 8.03 0.33 10.70
C PRO A 58 7.59 1.76 11.08
N LYS A 59 6.40 2.15 10.64
CA LYS A 59 5.57 3.23 11.21
C LYS A 59 6.09 4.67 11.10
N LYS A 60 7.19 4.93 10.41
CA LYS A 60 7.67 6.30 10.19
C LYS A 60 7.26 6.79 8.82
N ILE A 61 6.83 8.06 8.75
CA ILE A 61 6.50 8.74 7.51
C ILE A 61 6.90 10.20 7.58
N HIS A 62 7.30 10.73 6.44
CA HIS A 62 7.51 12.16 6.21
C HIS A 62 6.87 12.51 4.87
N CYS A 63 5.88 13.40 4.89
CA CYS A 63 5.20 13.88 3.68
C CYS A 63 5.25 15.40 3.62
N ASP A 64 5.80 15.91 2.54
CA ASP A 64 5.75 17.32 2.17
C ASP A 64 4.65 17.54 1.13
N TYR A 65 3.73 18.46 1.42
CA TYR A 65 2.68 18.85 0.51
C TYR A 65 3.09 20.09 -0.29
N ASP A 66 2.94 20.01 -1.59
CA ASP A 66 3.14 21.14 -2.50
C ASP A 66 1.87 22.00 -2.55
N ASN A 67 1.66 22.77 -1.49
CA ASN A 67 0.57 23.73 -1.39
C ASN A 67 1.05 25.04 -0.74
N LEU A 68 0.23 26.09 -0.83
CA LEU A 68 0.56 27.41 -0.29
C LEU A 68 0.88 27.41 1.22
N LYS A 69 0.30 26.49 1.97
CA LYS A 69 0.51 26.33 3.41
C LYS A 69 1.73 25.47 3.74
N LYS A 70 2.32 24.84 2.74
CA LYS A 70 3.41 23.85 2.89
C LYS A 70 3.14 22.90 4.05
N LYS A 71 2.03 22.17 3.92
CA LYS A 71 1.61 21.21 4.92
C LYS A 71 2.66 20.09 5.03
N LEU A 72 3.00 19.75 6.25
CA LEU A 72 3.93 18.68 6.58
C LEU A 72 3.20 17.63 7.43
N ILE A 73 3.38 16.35 7.10
CA ILE A 73 2.90 15.23 7.90
C ILE A 73 4.10 14.36 8.28
N VAL A 74 4.28 14.12 9.57
CA VAL A 74 5.40 13.33 10.09
C VAL A 74 4.91 12.33 11.13
N SER A 75 5.41 11.11 11.09
CA SER A 75 5.23 10.14 12.17
C SER A 75 6.58 9.59 12.65
N ASN A 76 6.71 9.43 13.96
CA ASN A 76 7.85 8.77 14.61
C ASN A 76 7.56 7.31 15.00
N GLY A 77 6.40 6.77 14.61
CA GLY A 77 5.95 5.43 14.97
C GLY A 77 4.86 5.39 16.05
N ASN A 78 4.79 6.39 16.92
CA ASN A 78 3.77 6.49 17.99
C ASN A 78 2.80 7.64 17.76
N SER A 79 3.33 8.79 17.35
CA SER A 79 2.57 10.02 17.12
C SER A 79 2.64 10.42 15.67
N LEU A 80 1.52 10.94 15.19
CA LEU A 80 1.39 11.62 13.91
C LEU A 80 1.28 13.12 14.16
N VAL A 81 2.11 13.92 13.53
CA VAL A 81 2.09 15.37 13.59
C VAL A 81 1.75 15.94 12.22
N ILE A 82 0.78 16.81 12.18
CA ILE A 82 0.41 17.59 11.00
C ILE A 82 0.70 19.05 11.29
N LYS A 83 1.54 19.67 10.49
CA LYS A 83 1.98 21.06 10.66
C LYS A 83 1.88 21.82 9.34
N ASN A 84 1.44 23.07 9.39
CA ASN A 84 1.63 24.02 8.31
C ASN A 84 2.96 24.73 8.54
N GLN A 85 3.92 24.64 7.64
CA GLN A 85 5.25 25.23 7.81
C GLN A 85 5.19 26.76 7.96
N ASN A 86 4.21 27.40 7.31
CA ASN A 86 3.98 28.85 7.39
C ASN A 86 3.19 29.26 8.66
N GLY A 87 2.79 28.31 9.51
CA GLY A 87 2.03 28.54 10.74
C GLY A 87 2.75 28.02 11.97
N LYS A 88 2.46 28.62 13.13
CA LYS A 88 2.99 28.15 14.42
C LYS A 88 2.22 26.96 14.98
N ALA A 89 1.00 26.72 14.50
CA ALA A 89 0.12 25.66 14.98
C ALA A 89 0.44 24.31 14.34
N TYR A 90 0.38 23.27 15.17
CA TYR A 90 0.46 21.89 14.73
C TYR A 90 -0.60 21.04 15.46
N PHE A 91 -0.99 19.94 14.84
CA PHE A 91 -1.91 18.97 15.42
C PHE A 91 -1.15 17.67 15.66
N ARG A 92 -1.36 17.05 16.80
CA ARG A 92 -0.73 15.79 17.17
C ARG A 92 -1.82 14.74 17.47
N TYR A 93 -1.66 13.57 16.89
CA TYR A 93 -2.55 12.42 17.06
C TYR A 93 -1.74 11.19 17.47
N LEU A 94 -2.37 10.25 18.14
CA LEU A 94 -1.80 8.90 18.30
C LEU A 94 -1.90 8.19 16.95
N LEU A 95 -0.80 7.68 16.41
CA LEU A 95 -0.77 7.03 15.11
C LEU A 95 -1.79 5.89 15.01
N LYS A 96 -1.90 5.07 16.05
CA LYS A 96 -2.85 3.94 16.13
C LYS A 96 -4.33 4.31 16.02
N GLN A 97 -4.68 5.58 16.21
CA GLN A 97 -6.05 6.10 16.07
C GLN A 97 -6.30 6.69 14.69
N THR A 98 -5.32 6.65 13.79
CA THR A 98 -5.42 7.18 12.44
C THR A 98 -5.44 6.06 11.41
N SER A 99 -6.01 6.31 10.23
CA SER A 99 -5.99 5.38 9.10
C SER A 99 -4.57 5.09 8.58
N LEU A 100 -3.60 5.96 8.87
CA LEU A 100 -2.20 5.77 8.49
C LEU A 100 -1.55 4.59 9.21
N GLU A 101 -2.05 4.18 10.38
CA GLU A 101 -1.57 2.97 11.05
C GLU A 101 -1.63 1.74 10.14
N LEU A 102 -2.69 1.60 9.34
CA LEU A 102 -2.83 0.48 8.41
C LEU A 102 -1.70 0.43 7.38
N ILE A 103 -1.34 1.59 6.82
CA ILE A 103 -0.33 1.69 5.75
C ILE A 103 1.08 1.59 6.32
N LEU A 104 1.31 2.19 7.48
CA LEU A 104 2.64 2.28 8.10
C LEU A 104 3.00 1.04 8.93
N ASN A 105 2.02 0.24 9.32
CA ASN A 105 2.25 -1.04 9.98
C ASN A 105 2.33 -2.15 8.93
N LYS A 106 3.56 -2.51 8.55
CA LYS A 106 3.84 -3.50 7.49
C LYS A 106 3.13 -4.82 7.74
N ASP A 107 3.17 -5.34 8.97
CA ASP A 107 2.54 -6.63 9.30
C ASP A 107 1.02 -6.58 9.20
N LEU A 108 0.42 -5.47 9.64
CA LEU A 108 -1.02 -5.26 9.53
C LEU A 108 -1.45 -5.16 8.06
N LEU A 109 -0.68 -4.46 7.24
CA LEU A 109 -0.93 -4.32 5.81
C LEU A 109 -0.83 -5.67 5.11
N ILE A 110 0.22 -6.46 5.38
CA ILE A 110 0.39 -7.81 4.83
C ILE A 110 -0.80 -8.69 5.19
N LYS A 111 -1.21 -8.74 6.46
CA LYS A 111 -2.39 -9.50 6.91
C LYS A 111 -3.68 -9.08 6.18
N LYS A 112 -3.79 -7.81 5.82
CA LYS A 112 -4.94 -7.33 5.03
C LYS A 112 -4.85 -7.81 3.59
N ILE A 113 -3.68 -7.71 2.95
CA ILE A 113 -3.46 -8.18 1.57
C ILE A 113 -3.71 -9.68 1.47
N GLU A 114 -3.29 -10.48 2.45
CA GLU A 114 -3.52 -11.93 2.49
C GLU A 114 -5.01 -12.30 2.41
N LYS A 115 -5.88 -11.46 2.97
CA LYS A 115 -7.34 -11.65 3.01
C LYS A 115 -8.07 -11.11 1.78
N LEU A 116 -7.42 -10.36 0.92
CA LEU A 116 -8.04 -9.81 -0.29
C LEU A 116 -7.98 -10.83 -1.42
N ASP A 117 -9.05 -10.88 -2.21
CA ASP A 117 -9.06 -11.59 -3.48
C ASP A 117 -8.49 -10.67 -4.56
N GLY A 118 -7.49 -11.15 -5.28
CA GLY A 118 -6.90 -10.41 -6.40
C GLY A 118 -7.88 -10.35 -7.58
N LYS A 119 -7.91 -9.21 -8.28
CA LYS A 119 -8.62 -9.05 -9.56
C LYS A 119 -7.63 -8.65 -10.64
N VAL A 120 -7.81 -9.16 -11.84
CA VAL A 120 -7.11 -8.69 -13.05
C VAL A 120 -8.05 -7.74 -13.78
N ILE A 121 -7.61 -6.53 -14.00
CA ILE A 121 -8.33 -5.52 -14.77
C ILE A 121 -7.35 -4.99 -15.82
N ASP A 122 -7.73 -5.04 -17.10
CA ASP A 122 -6.91 -4.55 -18.23
C ASP A 122 -5.46 -5.07 -18.20
N GLU A 123 -5.29 -6.38 -18.01
CA GLU A 123 -3.98 -7.07 -17.90
C GLU A 123 -3.10 -6.58 -16.74
N LYS A 124 -3.64 -5.80 -15.81
CA LYS A 124 -2.98 -5.35 -14.59
C LYS A 124 -3.61 -5.97 -13.36
N TYR A 125 -2.79 -6.21 -12.36
CA TYR A 125 -3.24 -6.74 -11.05
C TYR A 125 -3.60 -5.60 -10.11
N TYR A 126 -4.75 -5.74 -9.45
CA TYR A 126 -5.26 -4.83 -8.43
C TYR A 126 -5.65 -5.58 -7.16
#